data_7e5b3bc49e2e444b4c2ca77e1c46005d
#
_entry.id   7e5b3bc49e2e444b4c2ca77e1c46005d
#
_cell.length_a   1.000
_cell.length_b   1.000
_cell.length_c   1.000
_cell.angle_alpha   90.00
_cell.angle_beta   90.00
_cell.angle_gamma   90.00
#
_symmetry.space_group_name_H-M   'P 1'
#
loop_
_entity.id
_entity.type
_entity.pdbx_description
1 polymer ?
#
loop_
_entity_poly.entity_id
_entity_poly.type
_entity_poly.pdbx_seq_one_letter_code
_entity_poly.pdbx_strand_id
1 'polypeptide(L)'
;DEQVIEAGDALTEGSVNPHDILKIKGVRAVQDYMIQEVQRVYRLQGVDINDKHIEMIVRQMLKKVKVEESGDSDVLPGVSMNVLEFNEMNDQLIAEGKLPAEGKQVMLGITKASLATDSFLSAASFQETTKVLTEAAINGKVDHLIGLKENVLIGKLIPAGTGMKRYQSVKLNTDLAMEDEISFEEDDDEDNFDDMPETAITAEFDNELDDEEEEVEEILDFGEEEI
;
A
#
# COMPACT_ATOMS: atom_id res chain seq x y z
N ASP A 1 -17.92 19.88 -37.66
CA ASP A 1 -17.35 20.47 -38.79
C ASP A 1 -16.60 21.72 -38.40
N GLU A 2 -15.47 22.06 -38.37
CA GLU A 2 -14.66 23.17 -37.83
C GLU A 2 -14.40 23.15 -36.31
N GLN A 3 -14.40 21.97 -35.70
CA GLN A 3 -13.99 21.86 -34.31
C GLN A 3 -12.47 22.00 -34.18
N VAL A 4 -12.03 22.93 -33.33
CA VAL A 4 -10.61 23.09 -33.02
C VAL A 4 -10.20 21.93 -32.11
N ILE A 5 -9.15 21.23 -32.48
CA ILE A 5 -8.65 20.05 -31.76
C ILE A 5 -7.24 20.40 -31.23
N GLU A 6 -7.03 20.08 -29.94
CA GLU A 6 -5.73 20.22 -29.30
C GLU A 6 -4.97 18.89 -29.28
N ALA A 7 -3.66 18.96 -29.06
CA ALA A 7 -2.83 17.77 -28.96
C ALA A 7 -3.31 16.87 -27.82
N GLY A 8 -3.62 15.61 -28.14
CA GLY A 8 -4.10 14.60 -27.18
C GLY A 8 -5.62 14.51 -27.05
N ASP A 9 -6.41 15.25 -27.86
CA ASP A 9 -7.86 15.08 -27.90
C ASP A 9 -8.24 13.77 -28.60
N ALA A 10 -9.23 13.07 -28.02
CA ALA A 10 -9.73 11.83 -28.60
C ALA A 10 -10.54 12.13 -29.87
N LEU A 11 -10.13 11.53 -30.99
CA LEU A 11 -10.83 11.65 -32.28
C LEU A 11 -11.92 10.58 -32.48
N THR A 12 -11.82 9.49 -31.71
CA THR A 12 -12.75 8.36 -31.77
C THR A 12 -13.25 8.03 -30.37
N GLU A 13 -14.44 7.45 -30.29
CA GLU A 13 -14.95 6.91 -29.04
C GLU A 13 -14.14 5.68 -28.62
N GLY A 14 -13.87 5.53 -27.33
CA GLY A 14 -13.15 4.39 -26.76
C GLY A 14 -12.18 4.79 -25.64
N SER A 15 -11.58 3.81 -25.03
CA SER A 15 -10.57 4.02 -23.98
C SER A 15 -9.24 4.42 -24.59
N VAL A 16 -8.63 5.47 -24.05
CA VAL A 16 -7.31 5.97 -24.46
C VAL A 16 -6.25 5.36 -23.55
N ASN A 17 -5.06 5.10 -24.11
CA ASN A 17 -3.94 4.63 -23.31
C ASN A 17 -3.47 5.74 -22.34
N PRO A 18 -3.53 5.52 -20.99
CA PRO A 18 -3.12 6.52 -20.02
C PRO A 18 -1.65 6.96 -20.13
N HIS A 19 -0.78 6.08 -20.63
CA HIS A 19 0.63 6.42 -20.86
C HIS A 19 0.82 7.48 -21.96
N ASP A 20 -0.04 7.49 -22.96
CA ASP A 20 0.01 8.48 -24.02
C ASP A 20 -0.55 9.83 -23.57
N ILE A 21 -1.62 9.79 -22.72
CA ILE A 21 -2.13 10.99 -22.07
C ILE A 21 -1.03 11.62 -21.18
N LEU A 22 -0.29 10.79 -20.43
CA LEU A 22 0.82 11.28 -19.58
C LEU A 22 1.89 11.99 -20.39
N LYS A 23 2.25 11.45 -21.56
CA LYS A 23 3.28 12.05 -22.42
C LYS A 23 2.83 13.37 -23.07
N ILE A 24 1.55 13.48 -23.43
CA ILE A 24 1.03 14.59 -24.25
C ILE A 24 0.42 15.68 -23.39
N LYS A 25 -0.50 15.30 -22.47
CA LYS A 25 -1.27 16.24 -21.64
C LYS A 25 -0.72 16.40 -20.22
N GLY A 26 0.20 15.53 -19.81
CA GLY A 26 0.84 15.57 -18.50
C GLY A 26 0.06 14.85 -17.40
N VAL A 27 0.57 14.98 -16.16
CA VAL A 27 0.17 14.21 -14.99
C VAL A 27 -1.28 14.45 -14.59
N ARG A 28 -1.71 15.72 -14.56
CA ARG A 28 -3.05 16.08 -14.10
C ARG A 28 -4.14 15.51 -14.98
N ALA A 29 -3.94 15.58 -16.31
CA ALA A 29 -4.88 15.01 -17.26
C ALA A 29 -5.05 13.49 -17.12
N VAL A 30 -3.96 12.77 -16.79
CA VAL A 30 -4.04 11.33 -16.49
C VAL A 30 -4.81 11.06 -15.21
N GLN A 31 -4.58 11.86 -14.16
CA GLN A 31 -5.31 11.72 -12.91
C GLN A 31 -6.82 11.88 -13.12
N ASP A 32 -7.22 12.94 -13.79
CA ASP A 32 -8.63 13.22 -14.10
C ASP A 32 -9.23 12.11 -14.98
N TYR A 33 -8.52 11.67 -16.00
CA TYR A 33 -8.95 10.58 -16.88
C TYR A 33 -9.17 9.27 -16.12
N MET A 34 -8.20 8.87 -15.28
CA MET A 34 -8.30 7.63 -14.50
C MET A 34 -9.46 7.66 -13.52
N ILE A 35 -9.69 8.79 -12.84
CA ILE A 35 -10.80 8.95 -11.92
C ILE A 35 -12.12 8.83 -12.67
N GLN A 36 -12.26 9.53 -13.80
CA GLN A 36 -13.47 9.51 -14.60
C GLN A 36 -13.81 8.11 -15.13
N GLU A 37 -12.84 7.40 -15.69
CA GLU A 37 -13.06 6.05 -16.24
C GLU A 37 -13.42 5.03 -15.15
N VAL A 38 -12.74 5.05 -14.02
CA VAL A 38 -13.06 4.16 -12.88
C VAL A 38 -14.45 4.47 -12.33
N GLN A 39 -14.76 5.75 -12.09
CA GLN A 39 -16.07 6.17 -11.61
C GLN A 39 -17.19 5.82 -12.61
N ARG A 40 -16.92 5.95 -13.89
CA ARG A 40 -17.86 5.55 -14.93
C ARG A 40 -18.27 4.09 -14.81
N VAL A 41 -17.32 3.19 -14.61
CA VAL A 41 -17.60 1.75 -14.46
C VAL A 41 -18.42 1.48 -13.19
N TYR A 42 -18.04 2.08 -12.05
CA TYR A 42 -18.79 1.90 -10.81
C TYR A 42 -20.22 2.46 -10.89
N ARG A 43 -20.40 3.63 -11.47
CA ARG A 43 -21.75 4.24 -11.66
C ARG A 43 -22.64 3.41 -12.58
N LEU A 44 -22.07 2.77 -13.62
CA LEU A 44 -22.83 1.85 -14.48
C LEU A 44 -23.37 0.64 -13.71
N GLN A 45 -22.71 0.23 -12.63
CA GLN A 45 -23.14 -0.84 -11.73
C GLN A 45 -24.00 -0.35 -10.56
N GLY A 46 -24.35 0.94 -10.52
CA GLY A 46 -25.15 1.52 -9.45
C GLY A 46 -24.41 1.70 -8.12
N VAL A 47 -23.08 1.64 -8.13
CA VAL A 47 -22.24 1.83 -6.94
C VAL A 47 -21.73 3.27 -6.91
N ASP A 48 -21.94 3.95 -5.79
CA ASP A 48 -21.45 5.31 -5.55
C ASP A 48 -20.22 5.27 -4.64
N ILE A 49 -19.08 5.73 -5.16
CA ILE A 49 -17.78 5.77 -4.46
C ILE A 49 -17.27 7.21 -4.48
N ASN A 50 -16.76 7.68 -3.35
CA ASN A 50 -16.13 8.99 -3.27
C ASN A 50 -14.80 9.00 -4.03
N ASP A 51 -14.55 10.02 -4.83
CA ASP A 51 -13.37 10.17 -5.70
C ASP A 51 -12.06 10.07 -4.94
N LYS A 52 -12.01 10.52 -3.67
CA LYS A 52 -10.81 10.49 -2.82
C LYS A 52 -10.15 9.10 -2.71
N HIS A 53 -10.93 8.02 -2.76
CA HIS A 53 -10.40 6.66 -2.67
C HIS A 53 -9.64 6.27 -3.93
N ILE A 54 -10.14 6.71 -5.09
CA ILE A 54 -9.49 6.49 -6.39
C ILE A 54 -8.29 7.42 -6.54
N GLU A 55 -8.42 8.68 -6.13
CA GLU A 55 -7.33 9.66 -6.15
C GLU A 55 -6.10 9.19 -5.39
N MET A 56 -6.28 8.58 -4.20
CA MET A 56 -5.17 8.01 -3.43
C MET A 56 -4.42 6.93 -4.18
N ILE A 57 -5.15 6.05 -4.86
CA ILE A 57 -4.54 4.95 -5.65
C ILE A 57 -3.79 5.53 -6.86
N VAL A 58 -4.42 6.43 -7.60
CA VAL A 58 -3.82 7.07 -8.78
C VAL A 58 -2.57 7.86 -8.39
N ARG A 59 -2.58 8.56 -7.25
CA ARG A 59 -1.40 9.24 -6.73
C ARG A 59 -0.23 8.28 -6.49
N GLN A 60 -0.49 7.10 -5.93
CA GLN A 60 0.56 6.09 -5.73
C GLN A 60 1.10 5.51 -7.04
N MET A 61 0.25 5.36 -8.06
CA MET A 61 0.67 4.92 -9.40
C MET A 61 1.61 5.91 -10.09
N LEU A 62 1.51 7.20 -9.77
CA LEU A 62 2.29 8.29 -10.35
C LEU A 62 3.44 8.80 -9.44
N LYS A 63 3.76 8.07 -8.37
CA LYS A 63 4.75 8.48 -7.36
C LYS A 63 6.21 8.42 -7.86
N LYS A 64 6.49 7.71 -8.95
CA LYS A 64 7.86 7.44 -9.41
C LYS A 64 8.25 8.27 -10.64
N VAL A 65 9.51 8.70 -10.63
CA VAL A 65 10.21 9.34 -11.76
C VAL A 65 11.32 8.41 -12.22
N LYS A 66 11.46 8.25 -13.53
CA LYS A 66 12.60 7.57 -14.14
C LYS A 66 13.61 8.63 -14.59
N VAL A 67 14.83 8.51 -14.10
CA VAL A 67 15.93 9.40 -14.46
C VAL A 67 16.35 9.12 -15.91
N GLU A 68 16.36 10.13 -16.77
CA GLU A 68 16.83 10.06 -18.15
C GLU A 68 18.29 10.51 -18.22
N GLU A 69 18.61 11.65 -17.64
CA GLU A 69 19.98 12.20 -17.59
C GLU A 69 20.37 12.49 -16.13
N SER A 70 21.54 12.05 -15.73
CA SER A 70 22.01 12.19 -14.34
C SER A 70 22.49 13.61 -13.99
N GLY A 71 22.85 14.43 -14.99
CA GLY A 71 23.52 15.69 -14.69
C GLY A 71 24.76 15.47 -13.82
N ASP A 72 24.91 16.28 -12.78
CA ASP A 72 25.98 16.17 -11.78
C ASP A 72 25.53 15.37 -10.53
N SER A 73 24.42 14.60 -10.63
CA SER A 73 23.95 13.76 -9.53
C SER A 73 24.65 12.41 -9.50
N ASP A 74 24.67 11.77 -8.31
CA ASP A 74 25.21 10.43 -8.12
C ASP A 74 24.26 9.32 -8.61
N VAL A 75 23.10 9.67 -9.15
CA VAL A 75 22.06 8.73 -9.59
C VAL A 75 22.31 8.29 -11.03
N LEU A 76 22.28 6.98 -11.27
CA LEU A 76 22.47 6.42 -12.59
C LEU A 76 21.24 6.64 -13.49
N PRO A 77 21.44 6.90 -14.81
CA PRO A 77 20.35 6.94 -15.78
C PRO A 77 19.56 5.62 -15.79
N GLY A 78 18.23 5.73 -15.90
CA GLY A 78 17.34 4.58 -15.91
C GLY A 78 16.81 4.13 -14.53
N VAL A 79 17.35 4.65 -13.45
CA VAL A 79 16.87 4.38 -12.08
C VAL A 79 15.51 5.06 -11.87
N SER A 80 14.62 4.39 -11.15
CA SER A 80 13.31 4.93 -10.74
C SER A 80 13.34 5.29 -9.27
N MET A 81 13.06 6.55 -8.96
CA MET A 81 13.02 7.08 -7.59
C MET A 81 11.72 7.83 -7.31
N ASN A 82 11.47 8.20 -6.07
CA ASN A 82 10.29 8.98 -5.69
C ASN A 82 10.38 10.41 -6.23
N VAL A 83 9.25 10.96 -6.64
CA VAL A 83 9.17 12.37 -7.12
C VAL A 83 9.71 13.34 -6.07
N LEU A 84 9.41 13.12 -4.79
CA LEU A 84 9.86 14.02 -3.71
C LEU A 84 11.37 13.97 -3.54
N GLU A 85 11.96 12.78 -3.45
CA GLU A 85 13.41 12.60 -3.35
C GLU A 85 14.14 13.18 -4.56
N PHE A 86 13.57 13.00 -5.76
CA PHE A 86 14.11 13.56 -6.99
C PHE A 86 14.12 15.09 -6.95
N ASN A 87 13.04 15.72 -6.51
CA ASN A 87 12.96 17.18 -6.39
C ASN A 87 13.91 17.70 -5.31
N GLU A 88 13.97 17.07 -4.12
CA GLU A 88 14.87 17.46 -3.04
C GLU A 88 16.35 17.36 -3.48
N MET A 89 16.71 16.30 -4.20
CA MET A 89 18.05 16.13 -4.75
C MET A 89 18.38 17.24 -5.77
N ASN A 90 17.46 17.55 -6.68
CA ASN A 90 17.65 18.61 -7.68
C ASN A 90 17.74 20.00 -7.02
N ASP A 91 16.94 20.28 -6.01
CA ASP A 91 16.98 21.53 -5.27
C ASP A 91 18.35 21.71 -4.57
N GLN A 92 18.92 20.63 -4.03
CA GLN A 92 20.27 20.64 -3.45
C GLN A 92 21.35 20.89 -4.51
N LEU A 93 21.27 20.23 -5.67
CA LEU A 93 22.21 20.42 -6.77
C LEU A 93 22.17 21.87 -7.31
N ILE A 94 20.96 22.44 -7.43
CA ILE A 94 20.79 23.84 -7.87
C ILE A 94 21.37 24.79 -6.82
N ALA A 95 21.16 24.53 -5.54
CA ALA A 95 21.73 25.36 -4.45
C ALA A 95 23.27 25.31 -4.45
N GLU A 96 23.87 24.19 -4.85
CA GLU A 96 25.32 24.04 -5.02
C GLU A 96 25.84 24.60 -6.35
N GLY A 97 24.97 25.05 -7.24
CA GLY A 97 25.33 25.56 -8.57
C GLY A 97 25.74 24.46 -9.57
N LYS A 98 25.32 23.23 -9.35
CA LYS A 98 25.51 22.06 -10.22
C LYS A 98 24.35 21.87 -11.19
N LEU A 99 24.57 21.07 -12.23
CA LEU A 99 23.53 20.71 -13.19
C LEU A 99 22.54 19.71 -12.55
N PRO A 100 21.22 20.01 -12.51
CA PRO A 100 20.22 19.10 -12.01
C PRO A 100 20.05 17.88 -12.92
N ALA A 101 19.55 16.78 -12.36
CA ALA A 101 19.18 15.61 -13.12
C ALA A 101 17.86 15.83 -13.87
N GLU A 102 17.76 15.28 -15.08
CA GLU A 102 16.51 15.27 -15.84
C GLU A 102 15.81 13.91 -15.70
N GLY A 103 14.51 13.95 -15.40
CA GLY A 103 13.71 12.76 -15.21
C GLY A 103 12.29 12.92 -15.72
N LYS A 104 11.71 11.78 -16.10
CA LYS A 104 10.36 11.73 -16.61
C LYS A 104 9.47 10.94 -15.66
N GLN A 105 8.34 11.54 -15.28
CA GLN A 105 7.36 10.85 -14.46
C GLN A 105 6.77 9.66 -15.20
N VAL A 106 6.73 8.51 -14.52
CA VAL A 106 6.21 7.26 -15.08
C VAL A 106 4.99 6.82 -14.31
N MET A 107 4.03 6.26 -15.02
CA MET A 107 2.87 5.64 -14.42
C MET A 107 3.12 4.14 -14.27
N LEU A 108 2.99 3.64 -13.04
CA LEU A 108 3.08 2.22 -12.73
C LEU A 108 1.67 1.64 -12.58
N GLY A 109 1.47 0.40 -13.07
CA GLY A 109 0.26 -0.34 -12.77
C GLY A 109 0.13 -0.62 -11.27
N ILE A 110 -1.07 -0.95 -10.79
CA ILE A 110 -1.37 -1.14 -9.36
C ILE A 110 -0.40 -2.11 -8.69
N THR A 111 -0.17 -3.28 -9.28
CA THR A 111 0.74 -4.30 -8.73
C THR A 111 2.17 -3.80 -8.65
N LYS A 112 2.69 -3.18 -9.73
CA LYS A 112 4.05 -2.62 -9.75
C LYS A 112 4.20 -1.47 -8.77
N ALA A 113 3.21 -0.60 -8.64
CA ALA A 113 3.20 0.49 -7.68
C ALA A 113 3.24 -0.02 -6.22
N SER A 114 2.53 -1.12 -5.94
CA SER A 114 2.51 -1.76 -4.62
C SER A 114 3.84 -2.44 -4.26
N LEU A 115 4.56 -2.99 -5.24
CA LEU A 115 5.89 -3.58 -5.04
C LEU A 115 7.00 -2.53 -5.00
N ALA A 116 6.82 -1.38 -5.65
CA ALA A 116 7.77 -0.27 -5.70
C ALA A 116 7.70 0.65 -4.47
N THR A 117 7.23 0.16 -3.33
CA THR A 117 7.20 0.88 -2.06
C THR A 117 8.59 0.91 -1.42
N ASP A 118 8.82 1.90 -0.55
CA ASP A 118 10.10 2.07 0.12
C ASP A 118 10.32 1.02 1.22
N SER A 119 9.22 0.47 1.78
CA SER A 119 9.23 -0.62 2.74
C SER A 119 9.31 -1.99 2.06
N PHE A 120 10.41 -2.70 2.25
CA PHE A 120 10.55 -4.06 1.73
C PHE A 120 9.68 -5.07 2.49
N LEU A 121 9.38 -4.84 3.78
CA LEU A 121 8.47 -5.69 4.55
C LEU A 121 7.05 -5.65 3.99
N SER A 122 6.56 -4.46 3.66
CA SER A 122 5.25 -4.27 3.05
C SER A 122 5.17 -4.96 1.69
N ALA A 123 6.19 -4.78 0.85
CA ALA A 123 6.25 -5.40 -0.47
C ALA A 123 6.32 -6.93 -0.39
N ALA A 124 7.16 -7.49 0.51
CA ALA A 124 7.32 -8.92 0.71
C ALA A 124 6.04 -9.62 1.16
N SER A 125 5.20 -8.93 1.94
CA SER A 125 3.93 -9.50 2.40
C SER A 125 2.79 -9.40 1.38
N PHE A 126 3.03 -8.80 0.22
CA PHE A 126 2.05 -8.68 -0.85
C PHE A 126 2.26 -9.78 -1.92
N GLN A 127 3.39 -9.77 -2.59
CA GLN A 127 3.75 -10.74 -3.63
C GLN A 127 5.26 -10.88 -3.75
N GLU A 128 5.74 -11.94 -4.40
CA GLU A 128 7.16 -12.18 -4.71
C GLU A 128 8.07 -12.12 -3.48
N THR A 129 7.64 -12.67 -2.35
CA THR A 129 8.30 -12.60 -1.04
C THR A 129 9.79 -12.91 -1.12
N THR A 130 10.16 -14.02 -1.74
CA THR A 130 11.55 -14.46 -1.85
C THR A 130 12.42 -13.47 -2.63
N LYS A 131 11.91 -12.98 -3.76
CA LYS A 131 12.62 -12.01 -4.61
C LYS A 131 12.84 -10.68 -3.90
N VAL A 132 11.78 -10.15 -3.27
CA VAL A 132 11.84 -8.87 -2.54
C VAL A 132 12.81 -8.95 -1.37
N LEU A 133 12.77 -10.03 -0.58
CA LEU A 133 13.66 -10.23 0.56
C LEU A 133 15.12 -10.42 0.12
N THR A 134 15.35 -11.18 -0.95
CA THR A 134 16.69 -11.37 -1.52
C THR A 134 17.26 -10.04 -2.01
N GLU A 135 16.48 -9.27 -2.76
CA GLU A 135 16.91 -7.94 -3.23
C GLU A 135 17.20 -6.98 -2.08
N ALA A 136 16.33 -6.98 -1.06
CA ALA A 136 16.53 -6.16 0.13
C ALA A 136 17.80 -6.54 0.89
N ALA A 137 18.11 -7.84 1.01
CA ALA A 137 19.30 -8.35 1.66
C ALA A 137 20.58 -7.99 0.89
N ILE A 138 20.57 -8.15 -0.45
CA ILE A 138 21.71 -7.80 -1.31
C ILE A 138 22.02 -6.29 -1.23
N ASN A 139 20.96 -5.46 -1.25
CA ASN A 139 21.11 -4.00 -1.22
C ASN A 139 21.26 -3.43 0.21
N GLY A 140 21.22 -4.25 1.25
CA GLY A 140 21.30 -3.81 2.64
C GLY A 140 20.19 -2.82 3.01
N LYS A 141 18.98 -2.99 2.46
CA LYS A 141 17.85 -2.06 2.71
C LYS A 141 17.44 -2.06 4.17
N VAL A 142 17.17 -0.87 4.70
CA VAL A 142 16.66 -0.67 6.06
C VAL A 142 15.22 -0.20 5.96
N ASP A 143 14.31 -0.85 6.71
CA ASP A 143 12.91 -0.44 6.80
C ASP A 143 12.71 0.45 8.02
N HIS A 144 12.25 1.67 7.81
CA HIS A 144 12.06 2.65 8.87
C HIS A 144 10.73 2.49 9.62
N LEU A 145 9.90 1.50 9.28
CA LEU A 145 8.62 1.19 9.94
C LEU A 145 7.66 2.38 10.01
N ILE A 146 7.57 3.14 8.93
CA ILE A 146 6.74 4.35 8.85
C ILE A 146 5.27 3.99 8.59
N GLY A 147 5.02 2.93 7.81
CA GLY A 147 3.68 2.50 7.43
C GLY A 147 2.96 1.69 8.52
N LEU A 148 1.68 1.42 8.27
CA LEU A 148 0.86 0.63 9.20
C LEU A 148 1.22 -0.86 9.12
N LYS A 149 1.38 -1.37 7.90
CA LYS A 149 1.57 -2.79 7.61
C LYS A 149 2.86 -3.35 8.20
N GLU A 150 3.96 -2.60 8.10
CA GLU A 150 5.27 -2.96 8.64
C GLU A 150 5.23 -3.11 10.16
N ASN A 151 4.57 -2.17 10.85
CA ASN A 151 4.43 -2.23 12.31
C ASN A 151 3.56 -3.40 12.76
N VAL A 152 2.47 -3.68 12.03
CA VAL A 152 1.59 -4.83 12.31
C VAL A 152 2.35 -6.15 12.14
N LEU A 153 3.15 -6.29 11.08
CA LEU A 153 3.95 -7.50 10.83
C LEU A 153 4.95 -7.80 11.95
N ILE A 154 5.56 -6.75 12.51
CA ILE A 154 6.54 -6.90 13.61
C ILE A 154 5.86 -7.00 14.98
N GLY A 155 4.55 -6.75 15.07
CA GLY A 155 3.81 -6.76 16.33
C GLY A 155 3.99 -5.48 17.16
N LYS A 156 4.37 -4.36 16.53
CA LYS A 156 4.43 -3.05 17.17
C LYS A 156 3.11 -2.30 17.04
N LEU A 157 2.89 -1.32 17.92
CA LEU A 157 1.78 -0.39 17.77
C LEU A 157 1.90 0.38 16.45
N ILE A 158 0.78 0.51 15.73
CA ILE A 158 0.74 1.29 14.49
C ILE A 158 0.98 2.77 14.80
N PRO A 159 1.60 3.55 13.90
CA PRO A 159 1.86 4.98 14.09
C PRO A 159 0.59 5.83 13.91
N ALA A 160 -0.53 5.36 14.45
CA ALA A 160 -1.83 6.03 14.43
C ALA A 160 -2.59 5.71 15.71
N GLY A 161 -3.54 6.57 16.08
CA GLY A 161 -4.33 6.41 17.31
C GLY A 161 -3.44 6.39 18.56
N THR A 162 -3.58 5.38 19.40
CA THR A 162 -2.83 5.22 20.65
C THR A 162 -1.34 4.94 20.46
N GLY A 163 -0.92 4.48 19.27
CA GLY A 163 0.49 4.27 18.94
C GLY A 163 1.27 5.52 18.55
N MET A 164 0.62 6.68 18.45
CA MET A 164 1.32 7.94 18.17
C MET A 164 2.19 8.37 19.37
N LYS A 165 3.36 8.93 19.08
CA LYS A 165 4.34 9.38 20.08
C LYS A 165 3.72 10.28 21.16
N ARG A 166 2.77 11.14 20.81
CA ARG A 166 2.08 12.03 21.76
C ARG A 166 1.29 11.29 22.83
N TYR A 167 0.78 10.09 22.54
CA TYR A 167 0.04 9.28 23.50
C TYR A 167 0.94 8.36 24.33
N GLN A 168 2.11 8.00 23.80
CA GLN A 168 3.09 7.19 24.53
C GLN A 168 3.69 7.96 25.74
N SER A 169 3.68 9.29 25.71
CA SER A 169 4.15 10.12 26.82
C SER A 169 3.10 10.37 27.90
N VAL A 170 1.85 9.99 27.68
CA VAL A 170 0.76 10.17 28.62
C VAL A 170 0.92 9.14 29.76
N LYS A 171 1.16 9.63 30.98
CA LYS A 171 1.16 8.79 32.19
C LYS A 171 -0.20 8.90 32.84
N LEU A 172 -0.75 7.76 33.24
CA LEU A 172 -1.95 7.73 34.05
C LEU A 172 -1.59 8.18 35.47
N ASN A 173 -2.40 9.07 36.04
CA ASN A 173 -2.26 9.49 37.41
C ASN A 173 -2.96 8.43 38.27
N THR A 174 -2.20 7.47 38.76
CA THR A 174 -2.70 6.36 39.57
C THR A 174 -3.03 6.75 41.02
N ASP A 175 -2.69 7.96 41.43
CA ASP A 175 -2.92 8.44 42.80
C ASP A 175 -4.41 8.59 43.15
N LEU A 176 -5.30 8.66 42.12
CA LEU A 176 -6.74 8.67 42.31
C LEU A 176 -7.38 7.26 42.34
N ALA A 177 -6.63 6.22 41.96
CA ALA A 177 -7.15 4.84 41.93
C ALA A 177 -6.90 4.07 43.22
N MET A 178 -6.18 4.64 44.18
CA MET A 178 -5.92 3.97 45.47
C MET A 178 -6.93 4.33 46.59
N GLU A 179 -7.91 5.21 46.30
CA GLU A 179 -8.98 5.50 47.27
C GLU A 179 -10.19 4.56 47.15
N ASP A 180 -10.27 3.76 46.11
CA ASP A 180 -11.29 2.70 46.00
C ASP A 180 -10.62 1.32 46.06
N GLU A 181 -9.84 1.02 47.09
CA GLU A 181 -9.63 -0.37 47.50
C GLU A 181 -10.98 -0.92 48.02
N ILE A 182 -11.73 -1.47 47.07
CA ILE A 182 -12.80 -2.41 47.41
C ILE A 182 -12.11 -3.52 48.17
N SER A 183 -12.29 -3.52 49.51
CA SER A 183 -11.96 -4.63 50.34
C SER A 183 -12.81 -5.81 49.88
N PHE A 184 -12.21 -6.68 49.08
CA PHE A 184 -12.72 -8.03 48.92
C PHE A 184 -12.53 -8.69 50.30
N GLU A 185 -13.60 -8.77 51.09
CA GLU A 185 -13.68 -9.71 52.22
C GLU A 185 -13.49 -11.09 51.59
N GLU A 186 -12.38 -11.72 51.93
CA GLU A 186 -12.15 -13.13 51.64
C GLU A 186 -13.20 -13.91 52.43
N ASP A 187 -14.33 -14.21 51.78
CA ASP A 187 -15.21 -15.25 52.27
C ASP A 187 -14.48 -16.59 52.05
N ASP A 188 -13.88 -17.09 53.13
CA ASP A 188 -13.35 -18.45 53.27
C ASP A 188 -14.49 -19.48 53.16
N ASP A 189 -15.07 -19.65 52.00
CA ASP A 189 -15.86 -20.83 51.66
C ASP A 189 -14.96 -21.84 50.95
N GLU A 190 -14.36 -22.72 51.74
CA GLU A 190 -13.79 -23.99 51.29
C GLU A 190 -14.90 -24.85 50.67
N ASP A 191 -15.32 -24.56 49.46
CA ASP A 191 -16.17 -25.47 48.68
C ASP A 191 -15.36 -26.33 47.74
N ASN A 192 -15.32 -27.60 48.11
CA ASN A 192 -14.92 -28.79 47.40
C ASN A 192 -15.03 -28.71 45.87
N PHE A 193 -13.87 -28.70 45.23
CA PHE A 193 -13.71 -28.75 43.77
C PHE A 193 -13.57 -30.20 43.23
N ASP A 194 -14.21 -31.20 43.90
CA ASP A 194 -14.05 -32.61 43.52
C ASP A 194 -15.25 -33.25 42.80
N ASP A 195 -16.19 -32.45 42.27
CA ASP A 195 -17.34 -33.04 41.57
C ASP A 195 -17.72 -32.25 40.28
N MET A 196 -16.79 -32.14 39.34
CA MET A 196 -17.13 -31.77 37.96
C MET A 196 -16.94 -32.95 37.02
N PRO A 197 -17.99 -33.40 36.31
CA PRO A 197 -17.87 -34.49 35.36
C PRO A 197 -17.04 -34.10 34.15
N GLU A 198 -16.14 -34.99 33.77
CA GLU A 198 -15.15 -34.93 32.68
C GLU A 198 -15.75 -34.93 31.26
N THR A 199 -16.98 -34.47 31.06
CA THR A 199 -17.68 -34.58 29.74
C THR A 199 -18.18 -33.27 29.16
N ALA A 200 -17.40 -32.21 29.21
CA ALA A 200 -17.81 -30.94 28.58
C ALA A 200 -16.70 -30.17 27.84
N ILE A 201 -15.67 -30.80 27.32
CA ILE A 201 -14.74 -30.15 26.35
C ILE A 201 -14.44 -31.13 25.22
N THR A 202 -15.43 -31.40 24.37
CA THR A 202 -15.22 -31.79 23.00
C THR A 202 -16.10 -30.88 22.17
N ALA A 203 -15.57 -29.70 21.89
CA ALA A 203 -16.07 -28.90 20.74
C ALA A 203 -15.64 -29.65 19.49
N GLU A 204 -16.61 -30.26 18.84
CA GLU A 204 -16.50 -30.76 17.47
C GLU A 204 -16.15 -29.58 16.58
N PHE A 205 -14.87 -29.51 16.16
CA PHE A 205 -14.47 -28.78 14.99
C PHE A 205 -14.77 -29.69 13.81
N ASP A 206 -15.95 -29.54 13.23
CA ASP A 206 -16.26 -30.10 11.93
C ASP A 206 -15.33 -29.43 10.89
N ASN A 207 -14.44 -30.23 10.34
CA ASN A 207 -13.66 -29.90 9.14
C ASN A 207 -14.61 -29.88 7.93
N GLU A 208 -15.17 -28.71 7.61
CA GLU A 208 -15.76 -28.42 6.29
C GLU A 208 -14.80 -27.55 5.48
N LEU A 209 -13.58 -28.02 5.23
CA LEU A 209 -12.61 -27.30 4.37
C LEU A 209 -11.94 -28.21 3.31
N ASP A 210 -12.51 -29.39 2.98
CA ASP A 210 -11.88 -30.30 2.02
C ASP A 210 -12.53 -30.33 0.63
N ASP A 211 -13.57 -29.54 0.34
CA ASP A 211 -14.26 -29.60 -0.96
C ASP A 211 -14.04 -28.39 -1.91
N GLU A 212 -13.22 -27.39 -1.55
CA GLU A 212 -12.96 -26.24 -2.44
C GLU A 212 -11.59 -26.27 -3.15
N GLU A 213 -10.71 -27.22 -2.90
CA GLU A 213 -9.41 -27.29 -3.60
C GLU A 213 -9.46 -28.02 -4.95
N GLU A 214 -10.48 -28.83 -5.27
CA GLU A 214 -10.57 -29.53 -6.56
C GLU A 214 -11.13 -28.69 -7.72
N GLU A 215 -11.83 -27.57 -7.47
CA GLU A 215 -12.36 -26.74 -8.57
C GLU A 215 -11.37 -25.69 -9.12
N VAL A 216 -10.22 -25.47 -8.46
CA VAL A 216 -9.25 -24.45 -8.90
C VAL A 216 -8.19 -25.01 -9.86
N GLU A 217 -7.94 -26.32 -9.86
CA GLU A 217 -6.98 -26.93 -10.80
C GLU A 217 -7.54 -27.10 -12.23
N GLU A 218 -8.84 -27.17 -12.41
CA GLU A 218 -9.46 -27.34 -13.75
C GLU A 218 -9.53 -26.03 -14.57
N ILE A 219 -9.28 -24.85 -13.96
CA ILE A 219 -9.31 -23.55 -14.64
C ILE A 219 -7.92 -23.13 -15.16
N LEU A 220 -6.84 -23.78 -14.74
CA LEU A 220 -5.47 -23.41 -15.12
C LEU A 220 -4.91 -24.20 -16.32
N ASP A 221 -5.61 -25.22 -16.81
CA ASP A 221 -5.14 -26.07 -17.92
C ASP A 221 -5.69 -25.70 -19.32
N PHE A 222 -6.28 -24.52 -19.49
CA PHE A 222 -6.81 -24.03 -20.77
C PHE A 222 -5.99 -22.89 -21.41
N GLY A 223 -4.67 -22.83 -21.19
CA GLY A 223 -3.84 -21.69 -21.62
C GLY A 223 -2.57 -21.99 -22.40
N GLU A 224 -2.24 -23.24 -22.73
CA GLU A 224 -1.00 -23.57 -23.47
C GLU A 224 -1.22 -24.36 -24.76
N GLU A 225 -2.18 -24.02 -25.59
CA GLU A 225 -2.14 -24.42 -27.00
C GLU A 225 -2.52 -23.24 -27.91
N GLU A 226 -1.60 -22.94 -28.82
CA GLU A 226 -1.61 -22.02 -29.98
C GLU A 226 -0.97 -20.61 -29.74
N ILE A 227 0.32 -20.47 -29.93
CA ILE A 227 1.04 -19.90 -31.13
C ILE A 227 2.54 -19.93 -30.84
#